data_1d631169c0db8c01f9f934500347059e
#
_entry.id   1d631169c0db8c01f9f934500347059e
#
_cell.length_a   1.000
_cell.length_b   1.000
_cell.length_c   1.000
_cell.angle_alpha   90.00
_cell.angle_beta   90.00
_cell.angle_gamma   90.00
#
_symmetry.space_group_name_H-M   'P 1'
#
loop_
_entity.id
_entity.type
_entity.pdbx_description
1 polymer ?
#
loop_
_entity_poly.entity_id
_entity_poly.type
_entity_poly.pdbx_seq_one_letter_code
_entity_poly.pdbx_strand_id
1 'polypeptide(L)'
;MRFNLFRQSDIPERYRNNFWHLYFDIAWFGVLSGTAVNFLNVYVTRLGASGLQIGLLTAMAAIVNLFLAIPAGRWIEKRHTGRAVFWSSVVFRLGYVLWIPLPWLFDAQGQIWALIILAFFMAIPLTPLGVGFNALFAEAVPDRFRAQVAGTRNITFAITYMLTSFGAGYILKSLPLETGYPVIFAIGAFGAAMSSYHIYHVTPLPEEVFPLHSAPLTAPEVRAPSPRGIQAALRLDIWRTPFRNILLVLFCFHLAHYMSAPVYPIFNIRVLNLNDNNLGTGTALYYLSVLISSTQFRRVAHRYGNKKVTGWSVAGMAIYPFMLAASSSVWHFYVLSFLGGFLFAMVNGAYINYMLENIPPDDRPSHLAWYTIVLNIAILASSLIGPAIAEATGLVNALIIFGILRILAGLAILKWG
;
A
#
# COMPACT_ATOMS: atom_id res chain seq x y z
N MET A 1 22.33 -16.94 12.54
CA MET A 1 21.94 -15.52 12.74
C MET A 1 20.92 -15.48 13.87
N ARG A 2 21.30 -15.05 15.08
CA ARG A 2 20.35 -14.91 16.20
C ARG A 2 19.48 -13.68 15.91
N PHE A 3 18.20 -13.87 15.65
CA PHE A 3 17.20 -12.81 15.55
C PHE A 3 16.97 -12.22 16.95
N ASN A 4 17.77 -11.26 17.33
CA ASN A 4 17.48 -10.42 18.49
C ASN A 4 16.59 -9.25 18.03
N LEU A 5 15.30 -9.52 17.79
CA LEU A 5 14.29 -8.54 17.39
C LEU A 5 14.11 -7.40 18.41
N PHE A 6 14.59 -7.59 19.65
CA PHE A 6 14.38 -6.65 20.76
C PHE A 6 15.64 -6.45 21.63
N ARG A 7 16.84 -6.46 21.07
CA ARG A 7 18.02 -6.08 21.85
C ARG A 7 18.00 -4.56 22.08
N GLN A 8 17.27 -4.14 23.12
CA GLN A 8 17.12 -2.74 23.54
C GLN A 8 18.39 -2.15 24.22
N SER A 9 19.39 -2.97 24.51
CA SER A 9 20.59 -2.54 25.24
C SER A 9 21.40 -1.44 24.54
N ASP A 10 21.27 -1.31 23.21
CA ASP A 10 22.06 -0.37 22.42
C ASP A 10 21.31 0.90 21.99
N ILE A 11 20.02 1.02 22.35
CA ILE A 11 19.20 2.19 22.01
C ILE A 11 19.22 3.16 23.18
N PRO A 12 19.74 4.39 23.01
CA PRO A 12 19.70 5.42 24.03
C PRO A 12 18.27 5.66 24.51
N GLU A 13 18.10 5.86 25.81
CA GLU A 13 16.79 5.98 26.47
C GLU A 13 15.91 7.07 25.86
N ARG A 14 16.54 8.18 25.44
CA ARG A 14 15.89 9.32 24.77
C ARG A 14 15.15 8.97 23.46
N TYR A 15 15.52 7.87 22.79
CA TYR A 15 14.85 7.43 21.54
C TYR A 15 13.83 6.33 21.76
N ARG A 16 13.91 5.64 22.90
CA ARG A 16 13.12 4.45 23.22
C ARG A 16 11.62 4.73 23.14
N ASN A 17 11.18 5.86 23.64
CA ASN A 17 9.77 6.24 23.64
C ASN A 17 9.20 6.36 22.21
N ASN A 18 9.89 7.10 21.32
CA ASN A 18 9.46 7.23 19.92
C ASN A 18 9.40 5.86 19.21
N PHE A 19 10.39 4.99 19.44
CA PHE A 19 10.43 3.67 18.80
C PHE A 19 9.27 2.80 19.28
N TRP A 20 8.95 2.79 20.57
CA TRP A 20 7.79 2.10 21.11
C TRP A 20 6.49 2.60 20.48
N HIS A 21 6.29 3.91 20.45
CA HIS A 21 5.06 4.46 19.82
C HIS A 21 4.98 4.16 18.34
N LEU A 22 6.08 4.17 17.59
CA LEU A 22 6.13 3.78 16.18
C LEU A 22 5.81 2.28 15.97
N TYR A 23 6.23 1.40 16.89
CA TYR A 23 5.92 -0.04 16.81
C TYR A 23 4.45 -0.32 17.16
N PHE A 24 3.91 0.32 18.16
CA PHE A 24 2.50 0.18 18.51
C PHE A 24 1.58 0.84 17.47
N ASP A 25 1.96 1.98 16.92
CA ASP A 25 1.25 2.59 15.80
C ASP A 25 1.05 1.60 14.65
N ILE A 26 2.14 1.00 14.19
CA ILE A 26 2.06 0.08 13.06
C ILE A 26 1.37 -1.25 13.43
N ALA A 27 1.45 -1.71 14.68
CA ALA A 27 0.71 -2.86 15.16
C ALA A 27 -0.81 -2.61 15.08
N TRP A 28 -1.28 -1.48 15.61
CA TRP A 28 -2.68 -1.10 15.56
C TRP A 28 -3.16 -0.80 14.13
N PHE A 29 -2.30 -0.21 13.30
CA PHE A 29 -2.58 -0.07 11.87
C PHE A 29 -2.69 -1.44 11.17
N GLY A 30 -1.93 -2.44 11.61
CA GLY A 30 -2.09 -3.83 11.19
C GLY A 30 -3.44 -4.42 11.55
N VAL A 31 -3.98 -4.09 12.76
CA VAL A 31 -5.35 -4.48 13.16
C VAL A 31 -6.39 -3.88 12.22
N LEU A 32 -6.33 -2.57 11.97
CA LEU A 32 -7.20 -1.90 11.00
C LEU A 32 -7.13 -2.55 9.62
N SER A 33 -5.90 -2.77 9.15
CA SER A 33 -5.66 -3.28 7.80
C SER A 33 -6.12 -4.72 7.64
N GLY A 34 -5.89 -5.58 8.63
CA GLY A 34 -6.29 -7.00 8.58
C GLY A 34 -7.80 -7.23 8.80
N THR A 35 -8.51 -6.25 9.35
CA THR A 35 -9.96 -6.30 9.55
C THR A 35 -10.69 -5.47 8.48
N ALA A 36 -10.94 -4.21 8.73
CA ALA A 36 -11.79 -3.36 7.91
C ALA A 36 -11.28 -3.21 6.47
N VAL A 37 -9.98 -2.92 6.28
CA VAL A 37 -9.43 -2.66 4.94
C VAL A 37 -9.40 -3.94 4.10
N ASN A 38 -8.94 -5.06 4.68
CA ASN A 38 -8.83 -6.35 3.98
C ASN A 38 -10.18 -6.85 3.48
N PHE A 39 -11.22 -6.70 4.31
CA PHE A 39 -12.55 -7.23 4.00
C PHE A 39 -13.47 -6.23 3.30
N LEU A 40 -13.05 -4.98 3.03
CA LEU A 40 -13.88 -3.99 2.36
C LEU A 40 -14.34 -4.46 0.98
N ASN A 41 -13.41 -4.89 0.11
CA ASN A 41 -13.74 -5.37 -1.23
C ASN A 41 -14.56 -6.67 -1.20
N VAL A 42 -14.34 -7.51 -0.18
CA VAL A 42 -15.14 -8.72 0.06
C VAL A 42 -16.57 -8.32 0.41
N TYR A 43 -16.74 -7.38 1.34
CA TYR A 43 -18.04 -6.88 1.78
C TYR A 43 -18.87 -6.34 0.62
N VAL A 44 -18.34 -5.39 -0.15
CA VAL A 44 -19.08 -4.82 -1.29
C VAL A 44 -19.39 -5.87 -2.35
N THR A 45 -18.51 -6.87 -2.54
CA THR A 45 -18.76 -7.98 -3.47
C THR A 45 -19.92 -8.86 -3.00
N ARG A 46 -20.03 -9.12 -1.69
CA ARG A 46 -21.17 -9.85 -1.08
C ARG A 46 -22.48 -9.07 -1.14
N LEU A 47 -22.41 -7.74 -1.06
CA LEU A 47 -23.56 -6.86 -1.29
C LEU A 47 -24.02 -6.81 -2.77
N GLY A 48 -23.29 -7.46 -3.68
CA GLY A 48 -23.64 -7.50 -5.10
C GLY A 48 -22.99 -6.41 -5.95
N ALA A 49 -21.95 -5.72 -5.46
CA ALA A 49 -21.26 -4.69 -6.21
C ALA A 49 -20.80 -5.18 -7.59
N SER A 50 -20.95 -4.32 -8.60
CA SER A 50 -20.38 -4.56 -9.94
C SER A 50 -18.84 -4.41 -9.92
N GLY A 51 -18.19 -4.96 -10.93
CA GLY A 51 -16.75 -4.79 -11.11
C GLY A 51 -16.35 -3.32 -11.17
N LEU A 52 -17.16 -2.48 -11.84
CA LEU A 52 -16.95 -1.03 -11.92
C LEU A 52 -17.03 -0.36 -10.54
N GLN A 53 -18.01 -0.73 -9.70
CA GLN A 53 -18.14 -0.16 -8.34
C GLN A 53 -16.93 -0.51 -7.47
N ILE A 54 -16.43 -1.76 -7.54
CA ILE A 54 -15.20 -2.18 -6.82
C ILE A 54 -13.98 -1.43 -7.39
N GLY A 55 -13.93 -1.26 -8.71
CA GLY A 55 -12.89 -0.47 -9.36
C GLY A 55 -12.90 0.99 -8.91
N LEU A 56 -14.07 1.63 -8.86
CA LEU A 56 -14.22 3.00 -8.36
C LEU A 56 -13.77 3.11 -6.91
N LEU A 57 -14.14 2.19 -6.03
CA LEU A 57 -13.71 2.18 -4.64
C LEU A 57 -12.18 2.20 -4.52
N THR A 58 -11.50 1.41 -5.35
CA THR A 58 -10.03 1.37 -5.41
C THR A 58 -9.43 2.65 -6.04
N ALA A 59 -10.12 3.25 -7.03
CA ALA A 59 -9.66 4.43 -7.75
C ALA A 59 -9.72 5.73 -6.95
N MET A 60 -10.60 5.83 -5.92
CA MET A 60 -10.83 7.09 -5.19
C MET A 60 -9.56 7.68 -4.60
N ALA A 61 -8.71 6.85 -3.97
CA ALA A 61 -7.43 7.32 -3.43
C ALA A 61 -6.48 7.82 -4.53
N ALA A 62 -6.44 7.16 -5.68
CA ALA A 62 -5.60 7.57 -6.80
C ALA A 62 -6.06 8.90 -7.41
N ILE A 63 -7.38 9.10 -7.55
CA ILE A 63 -7.96 10.38 -8.03
C ILE A 63 -7.52 11.52 -7.10
N VAL A 64 -7.73 11.36 -5.80
CA VAL A 64 -7.38 12.41 -4.82
C VAL A 64 -5.88 12.68 -4.81
N ASN A 65 -5.04 11.64 -4.84
CA ASN A 65 -3.59 11.80 -4.86
C ASN A 65 -3.08 12.54 -6.10
N LEU A 66 -3.68 12.34 -7.28
CA LEU A 66 -3.28 13.06 -8.49
C LEU A 66 -3.41 14.58 -8.35
N PHE A 67 -4.42 15.05 -7.61
CA PHE A 67 -4.66 16.48 -7.43
C PHE A 67 -4.07 17.04 -6.14
N LEU A 68 -4.02 16.26 -5.06
CA LEU A 68 -3.68 16.74 -3.74
C LEU A 68 -2.26 16.43 -3.27
N ALA A 69 -1.49 15.54 -3.92
CA ALA A 69 -0.16 15.16 -3.44
C ALA A 69 0.78 16.38 -3.30
N ILE A 70 0.85 17.26 -4.32
CA ILE A 70 1.69 18.47 -4.27
C ILE A 70 1.15 19.50 -3.28
N PRO A 71 -0.15 19.88 -3.29
CA PRO A 71 -0.71 20.78 -2.28
C PRO A 71 -0.54 20.27 -0.84
N ALA A 72 -0.68 18.97 -0.62
CA ALA A 72 -0.50 18.36 0.70
C ALA A 72 0.93 18.49 1.21
N GLY A 73 1.95 18.28 0.35
CA GLY A 73 3.35 18.50 0.69
C GLY A 73 3.60 19.93 1.17
N ARG A 74 3.19 20.93 0.37
CA ARG A 74 3.30 22.35 0.73
C ARG A 74 2.51 22.74 1.99
N TRP A 75 1.42 22.04 2.26
CA TRP A 75 0.61 22.27 3.45
C TRP A 75 1.31 21.76 4.71
N ILE A 76 2.02 20.61 4.63
CA ILE A 76 2.82 20.02 5.72
C ILE A 76 4.04 20.91 6.03
N GLU A 77 4.78 21.37 5.01
CA GLU A 77 5.98 22.21 5.17
C GLU A 77 5.74 23.48 6.00
N LYS A 78 4.51 24.03 5.93
CA LYS A 78 4.12 25.26 6.64
C LYS A 78 3.61 25.00 8.06
N ARG A 79 3.67 23.78 8.57
CA ARG A 79 3.06 23.39 9.85
C ARG A 79 4.00 22.53 10.68
N HIS A 80 3.70 22.45 11.98
CA HIS A 80 4.38 21.50 12.86
C HIS A 80 4.03 20.07 12.42
N THR A 81 5.02 19.32 11.92
CA THR A 81 4.88 18.02 11.27
C THR A 81 4.05 17.05 12.12
N GLY A 82 4.39 16.88 13.41
CA GLY A 82 3.68 15.95 14.29
C GLY A 82 2.19 16.27 14.45
N ARG A 83 1.83 17.57 14.62
CA ARG A 83 0.41 17.98 14.73
C ARG A 83 -0.35 17.79 13.42
N ALA A 84 0.27 18.13 12.29
CA ALA A 84 -0.34 17.98 10.98
C ALA A 84 -0.61 16.50 10.66
N VAL A 85 0.35 15.62 10.94
CA VAL A 85 0.21 14.16 10.76
C VAL A 85 -0.86 13.60 11.68
N PHE A 86 -0.87 14.00 12.96
CA PHE A 86 -1.89 13.56 13.92
C PHE A 86 -3.31 13.91 13.46
N TRP A 87 -3.59 15.18 13.15
CA TRP A 87 -4.93 15.59 12.74
C TRP A 87 -5.35 14.96 11.40
N SER A 88 -4.44 14.87 10.44
CA SER A 88 -4.71 14.14 9.19
C SER A 88 -5.05 12.67 9.46
N SER A 89 -4.35 12.03 10.39
CA SER A 89 -4.62 10.66 10.84
C SER A 89 -6.00 10.52 11.48
N VAL A 90 -6.35 11.43 12.40
CA VAL A 90 -7.66 11.39 13.09
C VAL A 90 -8.79 11.55 12.09
N VAL A 91 -8.75 12.58 11.23
CA VAL A 91 -9.82 12.85 10.26
C VAL A 91 -9.97 11.69 9.26
N PHE A 92 -8.86 11.15 8.75
CA PHE A 92 -8.88 9.96 7.90
C PHE A 92 -9.56 8.77 8.59
N ARG A 93 -9.18 8.50 9.81
CA ARG A 93 -9.60 7.30 10.56
C ARG A 93 -11.00 7.38 11.12
N LEU A 94 -11.54 8.59 11.33
CA LEU A 94 -12.96 8.78 11.64
C LEU A 94 -13.88 8.20 10.56
N GLY A 95 -13.43 8.14 9.31
CA GLY A 95 -14.18 7.49 8.23
C GLY A 95 -14.51 6.02 8.51
N TYR A 96 -13.63 5.28 9.19
CA TYR A 96 -13.89 3.87 9.52
C TYR A 96 -15.01 3.70 10.55
N VAL A 97 -15.22 4.68 11.42
CA VAL A 97 -16.36 4.68 12.35
C VAL A 97 -17.68 4.82 11.59
N LEU A 98 -17.68 5.59 10.49
CA LEU A 98 -18.85 5.77 9.64
C LEU A 98 -19.24 4.52 8.84
N TRP A 99 -18.33 3.54 8.69
CA TRP A 99 -18.65 2.27 8.05
C TRP A 99 -19.53 1.36 8.92
N ILE A 100 -19.44 1.52 10.25
CA ILE A 100 -20.13 0.64 11.21
C ILE A 100 -21.66 0.67 11.04
N PRO A 101 -22.33 1.84 10.98
CA PRO A 101 -23.79 1.91 10.94
C PRO A 101 -24.40 1.68 9.55
N LEU A 102 -23.59 1.55 8.48
CA LEU A 102 -24.10 1.48 7.11
C LEU A 102 -25.14 0.37 6.88
N PRO A 103 -25.01 -0.86 7.42
CA PRO A 103 -26.00 -1.90 7.21
C PRO A 103 -27.39 -1.59 7.76
N TRP A 104 -27.47 -0.72 8.76
CA TRP A 104 -28.74 -0.32 9.37
C TRP A 104 -29.35 0.95 8.77
N LEU A 105 -28.55 1.73 8.01
CA LEU A 105 -28.97 3.01 7.44
C LEU A 105 -29.35 2.90 5.97
N PHE A 106 -28.79 1.94 5.24
CA PHE A 106 -28.91 1.86 3.79
C PHE A 106 -29.18 0.43 3.32
N ASP A 107 -29.86 0.30 2.20
CA ASP A 107 -29.93 -0.95 1.43
C ASP A 107 -28.55 -1.32 0.82
N ALA A 108 -28.44 -2.49 0.22
CA ALA A 108 -27.18 -3.00 -0.30
C ALA A 108 -26.51 -2.03 -1.31
N GLN A 109 -27.29 -1.43 -2.23
CA GLN A 109 -26.74 -0.48 -3.20
C GLN A 109 -26.38 0.86 -2.55
N GLY A 110 -27.17 1.33 -1.61
CA GLY A 110 -26.87 2.52 -0.82
C GLY A 110 -25.58 2.39 -0.01
N GLN A 111 -25.31 1.21 0.59
CA GLN A 111 -24.09 0.92 1.30
C GLN A 111 -22.86 0.96 0.38
N ILE A 112 -22.95 0.36 -0.82
CA ILE A 112 -21.86 0.37 -1.80
C ILE A 112 -21.52 1.81 -2.19
N TRP A 113 -22.51 2.64 -2.56
CA TRP A 113 -22.28 4.02 -2.93
C TRP A 113 -21.79 4.88 -1.77
N ALA A 114 -22.31 4.67 -0.57
CA ALA A 114 -21.83 5.34 0.65
C ALA A 114 -20.33 5.05 0.89
N LEU A 115 -19.90 3.79 0.74
CA LEU A 115 -18.49 3.40 0.88
C LEU A 115 -17.60 4.04 -0.19
N ILE A 116 -18.06 4.12 -1.45
CA ILE A 116 -17.32 4.80 -2.53
C ILE A 116 -17.16 6.30 -2.21
N ILE A 117 -18.23 6.96 -1.79
CA ILE A 117 -18.22 8.39 -1.43
C ILE A 117 -17.32 8.62 -0.20
N LEU A 118 -17.45 7.79 0.84
CA LEU A 118 -16.59 7.86 2.02
C LEU A 118 -15.12 7.62 1.67
N ALA A 119 -14.80 6.66 0.79
CA ALA A 119 -13.45 6.42 0.34
C ALA A 119 -12.83 7.66 -0.34
N PHE A 120 -13.62 8.40 -1.14
CA PHE A 120 -13.18 9.67 -1.73
C PHE A 120 -12.84 10.71 -0.65
N PHE A 121 -13.77 10.96 0.29
CA PHE A 121 -13.54 11.94 1.36
C PHE A 121 -12.41 11.53 2.31
N MET A 122 -12.29 10.24 2.62
CA MET A 122 -11.20 9.70 3.44
C MET A 122 -9.83 9.85 2.75
N ALA A 123 -9.77 9.77 1.43
CA ALA A 123 -8.53 9.94 0.68
C ALA A 123 -7.95 11.36 0.80
N ILE A 124 -8.78 12.38 1.04
CA ILE A 124 -8.33 13.78 1.22
C ILE A 124 -7.35 13.91 2.40
N PRO A 125 -7.70 13.53 3.64
CA PRO A 125 -6.75 13.57 4.76
C PRO A 125 -5.68 12.44 4.70
N LEU A 126 -5.91 11.35 3.98
CA LEU A 126 -4.93 10.28 3.79
C LEU A 126 -3.69 10.78 3.04
N THR A 127 -3.86 11.66 2.05
CA THR A 127 -2.75 12.21 1.25
C THR A 127 -1.73 12.97 2.12
N PRO A 128 -2.10 14.00 2.90
CA PRO A 128 -1.14 14.66 3.79
C PRO A 128 -0.65 13.74 4.93
N LEU A 129 -1.44 12.78 5.38
CA LEU A 129 -0.98 11.77 6.33
C LEU A 129 0.21 10.98 5.76
N GLY A 130 0.11 10.49 4.52
CA GLY A 130 1.16 9.71 3.88
C GLY A 130 2.45 10.50 3.68
N VAL A 131 2.36 11.73 3.17
CA VAL A 131 3.51 12.62 2.97
C VAL A 131 4.14 13.01 4.31
N GLY A 132 3.31 13.47 5.25
CA GLY A 132 3.75 13.97 6.54
C GLY A 132 4.31 12.88 7.46
N PHE A 133 3.80 11.66 7.39
CA PHE A 133 4.31 10.55 8.19
C PHE A 133 5.78 10.23 7.85
N ASN A 134 6.16 10.28 6.56
CA ASN A 134 7.54 10.07 6.16
C ASN A 134 8.48 11.15 6.73
N ALA A 135 8.03 12.41 6.74
CA ALA A 135 8.76 13.51 7.36
C ALA A 135 8.87 13.31 8.87
N LEU A 136 7.75 13.04 9.56
CA LEU A 136 7.73 12.76 11.00
C LEU A 136 8.65 11.59 11.38
N PHE A 137 8.65 10.52 10.60
CA PHE A 137 9.53 9.37 10.82
C PHE A 137 11.01 9.77 10.70
N ALA A 138 11.35 10.59 9.71
CA ALA A 138 12.71 11.09 9.54
C ALA A 138 13.14 12.02 10.67
N GLU A 139 12.24 12.84 11.20
CA GLU A 139 12.49 13.73 12.34
C GLU A 139 12.54 13.00 13.70
N ALA A 140 11.80 11.89 13.84
CA ALA A 140 11.68 11.15 15.10
C ALA A 140 12.69 10.00 15.25
N VAL A 141 13.36 9.56 14.16
CA VAL A 141 14.27 8.43 14.16
C VAL A 141 15.62 8.82 13.57
N PRO A 142 16.73 8.74 14.33
CA PRO A 142 18.07 9.01 13.80
C PRO A 142 18.44 8.09 12.65
N ASP A 143 19.19 8.59 11.66
CA ASP A 143 19.56 7.92 10.41
C ASP A 143 20.09 6.50 10.63
N ARG A 144 20.98 6.34 11.61
CA ARG A 144 21.59 5.05 11.95
C ARG A 144 20.60 3.98 12.38
N PHE A 145 19.41 4.34 12.88
CA PHE A 145 18.37 3.42 13.34
C PHE A 145 17.19 3.28 12.36
N ARG A 146 17.07 4.16 11.34
CA ARG A 146 15.91 4.17 10.41
C ARG A 146 15.66 2.83 9.77
N ALA A 147 16.69 2.17 9.25
CA ALA A 147 16.55 0.86 8.62
C ALA A 147 16.07 -0.22 9.61
N GLN A 148 16.58 -0.21 10.84
CA GLN A 148 16.17 -1.15 11.88
C GLN A 148 14.72 -0.91 12.30
N VAL A 149 14.35 0.34 12.57
CA VAL A 149 12.98 0.70 13.00
C VAL A 149 11.97 0.38 11.88
N ALA A 150 12.27 0.76 10.64
CA ALA A 150 11.43 0.44 9.50
C ALA A 150 11.26 -1.07 9.30
N GLY A 151 12.34 -1.83 9.42
CA GLY A 151 12.31 -3.30 9.33
C GLY A 151 11.45 -3.93 10.42
N THR A 152 11.60 -3.48 11.68
CA THR A 152 10.77 -3.95 12.80
C THR A 152 9.30 -3.58 12.60
N ARG A 153 8.99 -2.36 12.14
CA ARG A 153 7.63 -1.94 11.78
C ARG A 153 7.01 -2.84 10.72
N ASN A 154 7.73 -3.15 9.66
CA ASN A 154 7.22 -4.02 8.59
C ASN A 154 6.92 -5.44 9.09
N ILE A 155 7.77 -6.02 9.94
CA ILE A 155 7.55 -7.32 10.56
C ILE A 155 6.33 -7.27 11.48
N THR A 156 6.24 -6.26 12.36
CA THR A 156 5.12 -6.08 13.27
C THR A 156 3.80 -5.92 12.50
N PHE A 157 3.78 -5.10 11.44
CA PHE A 157 2.62 -4.96 10.55
C PHE A 157 2.19 -6.31 9.96
N ALA A 158 3.12 -7.05 9.37
CA ALA A 158 2.78 -8.32 8.72
C ALA A 158 2.24 -9.36 9.72
N ILE A 159 2.80 -9.42 10.94
CA ILE A 159 2.31 -10.32 11.99
C ILE A 159 0.91 -9.91 12.44
N THR A 160 0.69 -8.65 12.76
CA THR A 160 -0.62 -8.18 13.23
C THR A 160 -1.68 -8.27 12.14
N TYR A 161 -1.33 -7.94 10.91
CA TYR A 161 -2.22 -8.11 9.76
C TYR A 161 -2.62 -9.57 9.58
N MET A 162 -1.65 -10.49 9.61
CA MET A 162 -1.88 -11.93 9.49
C MET A 162 -2.85 -12.44 10.56
N LEU A 163 -2.57 -12.13 11.83
CA LEU A 163 -3.38 -12.60 12.94
C LEU A 163 -4.80 -12.03 12.91
N THR A 164 -4.93 -10.75 12.61
CA THR A 164 -6.24 -10.08 12.59
C THR A 164 -7.06 -10.44 11.36
N SER A 165 -6.45 -10.68 10.19
CA SER A 165 -7.18 -11.22 9.03
C SER A 165 -7.73 -12.60 9.28
N PHE A 166 -6.94 -13.47 9.92
CA PHE A 166 -7.40 -14.81 10.29
C PHE A 166 -8.57 -14.73 11.30
N GLY A 167 -8.40 -13.93 12.38
CA GLY A 167 -9.44 -13.73 13.39
C GLY A 167 -10.72 -13.10 12.83
N ALA A 168 -10.60 -12.08 11.95
CA ALA A 168 -11.74 -11.47 11.28
C ALA A 168 -12.50 -12.47 10.40
N GLY A 169 -11.79 -13.31 9.64
CA GLY A 169 -12.41 -14.37 8.85
C GLY A 169 -13.19 -15.35 9.70
N TYR A 170 -12.69 -15.71 10.88
CA TYR A 170 -13.38 -16.57 11.84
C TYR A 170 -14.64 -15.90 12.41
N ILE A 171 -14.58 -14.62 12.79
CA ILE A 171 -15.72 -13.83 13.26
C ILE A 171 -16.81 -13.78 12.18
N LEU A 172 -16.44 -13.46 10.93
CA LEU A 172 -17.37 -13.36 9.82
C LEU A 172 -18.03 -14.69 9.45
N LYS A 173 -17.33 -15.82 9.66
CA LYS A 173 -17.93 -17.15 9.49
C LYS A 173 -19.01 -17.43 10.54
N SER A 174 -18.86 -16.90 11.75
CA SER A 174 -19.70 -17.22 12.90
C SER A 174 -20.90 -16.30 13.04
N LEU A 175 -20.93 -15.16 12.35
CA LEU A 175 -21.97 -14.14 12.44
C LEU A 175 -22.63 -13.88 11.08
N PRO A 176 -23.93 -13.50 11.06
CA PRO A 176 -24.57 -13.02 9.84
C PRO A 176 -23.85 -11.79 9.26
N LEU A 177 -23.97 -11.57 7.95
CA LEU A 177 -23.32 -10.48 7.25
C LEU A 177 -23.63 -9.11 7.88
N GLU A 178 -24.90 -8.86 8.23
CA GLU A 178 -25.39 -7.60 8.80
C GLU A 178 -24.81 -7.25 10.17
N THR A 179 -24.29 -8.23 10.91
CA THR A 179 -23.68 -8.04 12.23
C THR A 179 -22.17 -8.29 12.21
N GLY A 180 -21.70 -9.25 11.43
CA GLY A 180 -20.29 -9.63 11.35
C GLY A 180 -19.41 -8.51 10.79
N TYR A 181 -19.84 -7.86 9.72
CA TYR A 181 -19.07 -6.75 9.12
C TYR A 181 -19.02 -5.51 10.01
N PRO A 182 -20.12 -5.02 10.62
CA PRO A 182 -20.02 -3.97 11.64
C PRO A 182 -19.06 -4.29 12.79
N VAL A 183 -19.01 -5.54 13.24
CA VAL A 183 -18.07 -5.94 14.30
C VAL A 183 -16.62 -5.82 13.83
N ILE A 184 -16.26 -6.32 12.66
CA ILE A 184 -14.88 -6.19 12.17
C ILE A 184 -14.54 -4.73 11.80
N PHE A 185 -15.49 -3.93 11.36
CA PHE A 185 -15.31 -2.49 11.14
C PHE A 185 -15.08 -1.76 12.47
N ALA A 186 -15.80 -2.12 13.54
CA ALA A 186 -15.59 -1.57 14.87
C ALA A 186 -14.21 -1.93 15.43
N ILE A 187 -13.76 -3.18 15.27
CA ILE A 187 -12.40 -3.62 15.65
C ILE A 187 -11.36 -2.82 14.84
N GLY A 188 -11.58 -2.65 13.54
CA GLY A 188 -10.72 -1.85 12.67
C GLY A 188 -10.69 -0.38 13.08
N ALA A 189 -11.84 0.24 13.37
CA ALA A 189 -11.96 1.61 13.85
C ALA A 189 -11.25 1.81 15.19
N PHE A 190 -11.36 0.86 16.11
CA PHE A 190 -10.60 0.87 17.36
C PHE A 190 -9.08 0.81 17.10
N GLY A 191 -8.63 -0.09 16.22
CA GLY A 191 -7.24 -0.16 15.78
C GLY A 191 -6.77 1.17 15.17
N ALA A 192 -7.61 1.80 14.35
CA ALA A 192 -7.35 3.12 13.76
C ALA A 192 -7.19 4.20 14.83
N ALA A 193 -8.07 4.25 15.84
CA ALA A 193 -8.00 5.21 16.94
C ALA A 193 -6.72 5.02 17.77
N MET A 194 -6.39 3.76 18.11
CA MET A 194 -5.16 3.43 18.87
C MET A 194 -3.89 3.77 18.07
N SER A 195 -3.88 3.55 16.77
CA SER A 195 -2.75 3.96 15.92
C SER A 195 -2.61 5.49 15.89
N SER A 196 -3.71 6.27 15.82
CA SER A 196 -3.66 7.75 15.94
C SER A 196 -3.15 8.19 17.32
N TYR A 197 -3.57 7.51 18.39
CA TYR A 197 -3.08 7.78 19.74
C TYR A 197 -1.55 7.64 19.82
N HIS A 198 -0.99 6.57 19.27
CA HIS A 198 0.45 6.39 19.27
C HIS A 198 1.19 7.39 18.37
N ILE A 199 0.63 7.78 17.22
CA ILE A 199 1.19 8.84 16.37
C ILE A 199 1.27 10.18 17.13
N TYR A 200 0.28 10.52 17.96
CA TYR A 200 0.28 11.73 18.77
C TYR A 200 1.50 11.83 19.69
N HIS A 201 1.97 10.70 20.22
CA HIS A 201 3.11 10.63 21.13
C HIS A 201 4.48 10.52 20.46
N VAL A 202 4.53 10.46 19.12
CA VAL A 202 5.78 10.53 18.37
C VAL A 202 6.21 11.97 18.25
N THR A 203 7.34 12.30 18.87
CA THR A 203 7.86 13.66 18.91
C THR A 203 9.13 13.79 18.06
N PRO A 204 9.27 14.86 17.25
CA PRO A 204 10.53 15.18 16.60
C PRO A 204 11.67 15.28 17.64
N LEU A 205 12.84 14.80 17.27
CA LEU A 205 14.02 14.90 18.11
C LEU A 205 14.60 16.33 18.00
N PRO A 206 15.22 16.87 19.09
CA PRO A 206 15.93 18.15 19.04
C PRO A 206 17.03 18.13 17.97
N GLU A 207 17.26 19.28 17.30
CA GLU A 207 18.28 19.43 16.24
C GLU A 207 19.70 19.03 16.69
N GLU A 208 20.02 19.17 17.97
CA GLU A 208 21.31 18.78 18.57
C GLU A 208 21.64 17.29 18.42
N VAL A 209 20.64 16.46 18.13
CA VAL A 209 20.78 15.01 17.96
C VAL A 209 21.21 14.64 16.53
N PHE A 210 21.00 15.53 15.58
CA PHE A 210 21.46 15.39 14.21
C PHE A 210 22.79 16.14 14.08
N PRO A 211 23.97 15.45 14.05
CA PRO A 211 25.19 16.15 13.71
C PRO A 211 25.00 16.80 12.32
N LEU A 212 25.43 18.03 12.21
CA LEU A 212 25.35 18.96 11.06
C LEU A 212 25.89 18.42 9.69
N HIS A 213 25.87 17.11 9.47
CA HIS A 213 26.10 16.47 8.17
C HIS A 213 24.82 16.10 7.43
N SER A 214 23.67 16.25 8.01
CA SER A 214 22.48 16.56 7.24
C SER A 214 22.56 18.05 6.96
N ALA A 215 23.16 18.42 5.85
CA ALA A 215 22.81 19.69 5.25
C ALA A 215 21.29 19.81 5.37
N PRO A 216 20.76 20.94 5.91
CA PRO A 216 19.33 21.14 5.95
C PRO A 216 18.85 20.76 4.55
N LEU A 217 17.71 20.04 4.47
CA LEU A 217 16.89 20.03 3.25
C LEU A 217 16.29 21.45 3.02
N THR A 218 16.90 22.49 3.52
CA THR A 218 17.05 23.70 2.78
C THR A 218 17.78 23.24 1.54
N ALA A 219 17.01 22.96 0.48
CA ALA A 219 17.53 23.05 -0.86
C ALA A 219 18.56 24.18 -0.81
N PRO A 220 19.82 23.97 -1.32
CA PRO A 220 20.71 25.10 -1.46
C PRO A 220 19.81 26.17 -2.03
N GLU A 221 19.88 27.39 -1.48
CA GLU A 221 19.39 28.57 -2.17
C GLU A 221 20.21 28.78 -3.45
N VAL A 222 20.25 27.76 -4.27
CA VAL A 222 20.24 27.96 -5.68
C VAL A 222 18.84 28.51 -5.91
N ARG A 223 18.73 29.83 -5.87
CA ARG A 223 17.73 30.55 -6.63
C ARG A 223 17.86 30.05 -8.07
N ALA A 224 17.38 28.82 -8.28
CA ALA A 224 17.05 28.35 -9.61
C ALA A 224 16.09 29.43 -10.13
N PRO A 225 16.39 30.06 -11.26
CA PRO A 225 15.50 31.04 -11.84
C PRO A 225 14.13 30.42 -11.84
N SER A 226 13.16 31.08 -11.20
CA SER A 226 11.80 30.55 -11.05
C SER A 226 11.36 30.07 -12.42
N PRO A 227 10.99 28.78 -12.57
CA PRO A 227 10.71 28.24 -13.89
C PRO A 227 9.59 29.08 -14.51
N ARG A 228 9.93 29.83 -15.52
CA ARG A 228 8.99 30.64 -16.29
C ARG A 228 8.22 29.67 -17.19
N GLY A 229 6.96 29.35 -16.82
CA GLY A 229 6.06 28.52 -17.60
C GLY A 229 5.70 27.19 -16.92
N ILE A 230 4.53 26.68 -17.24
CA ILE A 230 3.97 25.43 -16.72
C ILE A 230 4.90 24.23 -17.00
N GLN A 231 5.56 24.22 -18.16
CA GLN A 231 6.48 23.13 -18.55
C GLN A 231 7.69 23.02 -17.63
N ALA A 232 8.27 24.16 -17.22
CA ALA A 232 9.40 24.20 -16.30
C ALA A 232 8.96 23.87 -14.85
N ALA A 233 7.77 24.28 -14.45
CA ALA A 233 7.19 23.93 -13.15
C ALA A 233 6.88 22.42 -13.04
N LEU A 234 6.47 21.78 -14.14
CA LEU A 234 6.18 20.35 -14.20
C LEU A 234 7.43 19.49 -14.44
N ARG A 235 8.62 20.08 -14.64
CA ARG A 235 9.85 19.34 -14.90
C ARG A 235 9.70 18.29 -16.02
N LEU A 236 9.09 18.68 -17.16
CA LEU A 236 8.91 17.81 -18.33
C LEU A 236 10.23 17.36 -18.99
N ASP A 237 11.33 18.00 -18.63
CA ASP A 237 12.69 17.61 -19.01
C ASP A 237 13.03 16.17 -18.61
N ILE A 238 12.50 15.69 -17.48
CA ILE A 238 12.68 14.31 -16.98
C ILE A 238 12.24 13.28 -18.03
N TRP A 239 11.19 13.55 -18.82
CA TRP A 239 10.73 12.66 -19.88
C TRP A 239 11.67 12.57 -21.09
N ARG A 240 12.66 13.44 -21.16
CA ARG A 240 13.74 13.42 -22.19
C ARG A 240 14.96 12.65 -21.71
N THR A 241 15.01 12.24 -20.44
CA THR A 241 16.09 11.45 -19.84
C THR A 241 15.85 9.94 -19.98
N PRO A 242 16.86 9.09 -19.76
CA PRO A 242 16.68 7.63 -19.70
C PRO A 242 15.65 7.17 -18.67
N PHE A 243 15.40 7.96 -17.61
CA PHE A 243 14.41 7.66 -16.58
C PHE A 243 12.99 7.50 -17.13
N ARG A 244 12.71 8.10 -18.30
CA ARG A 244 11.44 7.84 -19.02
C ARG A 244 11.15 6.36 -19.21
N ASN A 245 12.16 5.57 -19.56
CA ASN A 245 11.97 4.14 -19.78
C ASN A 245 11.54 3.43 -18.48
N ILE A 246 12.13 3.83 -17.35
CA ILE A 246 11.77 3.30 -16.03
C ILE A 246 10.34 3.67 -15.67
N LEU A 247 9.95 4.94 -15.90
CA LEU A 247 8.55 5.34 -15.68
C LEU A 247 7.58 4.54 -16.53
N LEU A 248 7.89 4.28 -17.81
CA LEU A 248 7.02 3.52 -18.71
C LEU A 248 6.93 2.04 -18.32
N VAL A 249 8.05 1.38 -18.01
CA VAL A 249 7.99 -0.05 -17.62
C VAL A 249 7.33 -0.23 -16.26
N LEU A 250 7.51 0.71 -15.31
CA LEU A 250 6.80 0.69 -14.04
C LEU A 250 5.32 1.02 -14.22
N PHE A 251 4.95 1.91 -15.14
CA PHE A 251 3.55 2.13 -15.53
C PHE A 251 2.91 0.84 -16.00
N CYS A 252 3.53 0.11 -16.95
CA CYS A 252 3.04 -1.17 -17.45
C CYS A 252 2.90 -2.21 -16.33
N PHE A 253 3.87 -2.26 -15.42
CA PHE A 253 3.80 -3.14 -14.25
C PHE A 253 2.61 -2.81 -13.36
N HIS A 254 2.46 -1.55 -12.93
CA HIS A 254 1.38 -1.14 -12.05
C HIS A 254 0.01 -1.30 -12.74
N LEU A 255 -0.08 -0.98 -14.02
CA LEU A 255 -1.30 -1.20 -14.80
C LEU A 255 -1.70 -2.68 -14.79
N ALA A 256 -0.80 -3.59 -15.16
CA ALA A 256 -1.05 -5.02 -15.17
C ALA A 256 -1.34 -5.60 -13.76
N HIS A 257 -0.72 -5.02 -12.72
CA HIS A 257 -0.91 -5.45 -11.34
C HIS A 257 -2.29 -5.06 -10.80
N TYR A 258 -2.68 -3.80 -10.94
CA TYR A 258 -3.92 -3.28 -10.35
C TYR A 258 -5.18 -3.63 -11.15
N MET A 259 -5.10 -4.00 -12.43
CA MET A 259 -6.26 -4.50 -13.20
C MET A 259 -6.96 -5.68 -12.54
N SER A 260 -6.22 -6.55 -11.89
CA SER A 260 -6.78 -7.74 -11.26
C SER A 260 -7.36 -7.49 -9.86
N ALA A 261 -7.01 -6.37 -9.22
CA ALA A 261 -7.42 -6.09 -7.84
C ALA A 261 -8.94 -6.08 -7.63
N PRO A 262 -9.76 -5.43 -8.50
CA PRO A 262 -11.23 -5.49 -8.38
C PRO A 262 -11.82 -6.86 -8.78
N VAL A 263 -11.12 -7.64 -9.59
CA VAL A 263 -11.62 -8.90 -10.15
C VAL A 263 -11.41 -10.08 -9.20
N TYR A 264 -10.34 -10.07 -8.41
CA TYR A 264 -10.05 -11.15 -7.46
C TYR A 264 -11.16 -11.41 -6.45
N PRO A 265 -11.72 -10.42 -5.71
CA PRO A 265 -12.81 -10.68 -4.78
C PRO A 265 -14.05 -11.25 -5.49
N ILE A 266 -14.35 -10.77 -6.72
CA ILE A 266 -15.49 -11.26 -7.50
C ILE A 266 -15.29 -12.74 -7.83
N PHE A 267 -14.12 -13.12 -8.33
CA PHE A 267 -13.80 -14.51 -8.69
C PHE A 267 -13.84 -15.42 -7.46
N ASN A 268 -13.20 -15.01 -6.37
CA ASN A 268 -13.12 -15.76 -5.14
C ASN A 268 -14.51 -16.03 -4.53
N ILE A 269 -15.41 -15.04 -4.58
CA ILE A 269 -16.74 -15.14 -3.95
C ILE A 269 -17.74 -15.80 -4.90
N ARG A 270 -17.79 -15.38 -6.18
CA ARG A 270 -18.87 -15.81 -7.10
C ARG A 270 -18.54 -17.07 -7.88
N VAL A 271 -17.26 -17.37 -8.10
CA VAL A 271 -16.84 -18.57 -8.87
C VAL A 271 -16.36 -19.67 -7.91
N LEU A 272 -15.43 -19.35 -7.00
CA LEU A 272 -14.92 -20.34 -6.05
C LEU A 272 -15.80 -20.53 -4.80
N ASN A 273 -16.81 -19.67 -4.62
CA ASN A 273 -17.72 -19.71 -3.44
C ASN A 273 -16.99 -19.72 -2.10
N LEU A 274 -15.87 -18.98 -2.00
CA LEU A 274 -15.08 -18.90 -0.79
C LEU A 274 -15.86 -18.14 0.29
N ASN A 275 -15.88 -18.69 1.51
CA ASN A 275 -16.39 -17.98 2.67
C ASN A 275 -15.33 -17.02 3.24
N ASP A 276 -15.73 -16.15 4.15
CA ASP A 276 -14.85 -15.11 4.71
C ASP A 276 -13.70 -15.69 5.53
N ASN A 277 -13.89 -16.85 6.18
CA ASN A 277 -12.82 -17.56 6.87
C ASN A 277 -11.75 -18.07 5.88
N ASN A 278 -12.16 -18.57 4.71
CA ASN A 278 -11.21 -18.98 3.67
C ASN A 278 -10.40 -17.78 3.18
N LEU A 279 -11.05 -16.63 2.97
CA LEU A 279 -10.38 -15.39 2.55
C LEU A 279 -9.42 -14.86 3.61
N GLY A 280 -9.83 -14.87 4.89
CA GLY A 280 -8.98 -14.50 6.02
C GLY A 280 -7.76 -15.41 6.16
N THR A 281 -7.97 -16.74 6.04
CA THR A 281 -6.90 -17.74 6.07
C THR A 281 -5.94 -17.56 4.89
N GLY A 282 -6.46 -17.34 3.67
CA GLY A 282 -5.64 -17.06 2.51
C GLY A 282 -4.77 -15.81 2.69
N THR A 283 -5.36 -14.74 3.22
CA THR A 283 -4.62 -13.51 3.55
C THR A 283 -3.56 -13.76 4.63
N ALA A 284 -3.85 -14.56 5.63
CA ALA A 284 -2.87 -14.93 6.66
C ALA A 284 -1.68 -15.70 6.07
N LEU A 285 -1.95 -16.68 5.19
CA LEU A 285 -0.91 -17.43 4.47
C LEU A 285 -0.07 -16.52 3.56
N TYR A 286 -0.72 -15.56 2.89
CA TYR A 286 -0.05 -14.56 2.08
C TYR A 286 0.96 -13.75 2.90
N TYR A 287 0.55 -13.18 4.06
CA TYR A 287 1.45 -12.40 4.91
C TYR A 287 2.51 -13.24 5.61
N LEU A 288 2.21 -14.49 5.95
CA LEU A 288 3.21 -15.45 6.41
C LEU A 288 4.32 -15.63 5.35
N SER A 289 3.94 -15.81 4.12
CA SER A 289 4.86 -15.93 2.99
C SER A 289 5.65 -14.66 2.73
N VAL A 290 5.01 -13.47 2.87
CA VAL A 290 5.70 -12.16 2.82
C VAL A 290 6.80 -12.10 3.88
N LEU A 291 6.54 -12.51 5.12
CA LEU A 291 7.54 -12.54 6.19
C LEU A 291 8.73 -13.44 5.82
N ILE A 292 8.47 -14.67 5.38
CA ILE A 292 9.50 -15.63 4.98
C ILE A 292 10.33 -15.08 3.83
N SER A 293 9.67 -14.58 2.78
CA SER A 293 10.32 -14.04 1.59
C SER A 293 11.20 -12.82 1.90
N SER A 294 10.74 -11.93 2.80
CA SER A 294 11.48 -10.74 3.21
C SER A 294 12.84 -11.07 3.83
N THR A 295 12.98 -12.23 4.50
CA THR A 295 14.26 -12.67 5.06
C THR A 295 15.28 -13.06 3.98
N GLN A 296 14.81 -13.49 2.82
CA GLN A 296 15.64 -13.92 1.69
C GLN A 296 15.95 -12.80 0.72
N PHE A 297 15.14 -11.72 0.72
CA PHE A 297 15.22 -10.62 -0.23
C PHE A 297 16.65 -10.06 -0.37
N ARG A 298 17.32 -9.76 0.75
CA ARG A 298 18.68 -9.19 0.75
C ARG A 298 19.68 -10.09 0.00
N ARG A 299 19.61 -11.42 0.19
CA ARG A 299 20.50 -12.38 -0.49
C ARG A 299 20.23 -12.41 -2.00
N VAL A 300 18.95 -12.42 -2.37
CA VAL A 300 18.52 -12.49 -3.78
C VAL A 300 18.88 -11.19 -4.50
N ALA A 301 18.57 -10.04 -3.91
CA ALA A 301 18.88 -8.72 -4.49
C ALA A 301 20.40 -8.50 -4.63
N HIS A 302 21.22 -8.92 -3.64
CA HIS A 302 22.67 -8.81 -3.73
C HIS A 302 23.25 -9.72 -4.84
N ARG A 303 22.67 -10.91 -5.05
CA ARG A 303 23.19 -11.87 -6.05
C ARG A 303 22.81 -11.49 -7.49
N TYR A 304 21.60 -11.00 -7.70
CA TYR A 304 21.04 -10.82 -9.05
C TYR A 304 20.83 -9.34 -9.46
N GLY A 305 20.89 -8.41 -8.51
CA GLY A 305 20.59 -7.00 -8.71
C GLY A 305 19.10 -6.68 -8.70
N ASN A 306 18.75 -5.45 -8.32
CA ASN A 306 17.35 -5.04 -8.13
C ASN A 306 16.53 -5.07 -9.42
N LYS A 307 17.10 -4.69 -10.58
CA LYS A 307 16.42 -4.75 -11.88
C LYS A 307 15.95 -6.18 -12.23
N LYS A 308 16.86 -7.17 -12.15
CA LYS A 308 16.53 -8.56 -12.51
C LYS A 308 15.53 -9.16 -11.53
N VAL A 309 15.68 -8.91 -10.23
CA VAL A 309 14.73 -9.39 -9.21
C VAL A 309 13.36 -8.79 -9.47
N THR A 310 13.25 -7.50 -9.76
CA THR A 310 11.97 -6.84 -10.11
C THR A 310 11.35 -7.50 -11.34
N GLY A 311 12.08 -7.59 -12.44
CA GLY A 311 11.53 -8.11 -13.69
C GLY A 311 11.09 -9.58 -13.60
N TRP A 312 11.91 -10.45 -13.00
CA TRP A 312 11.53 -11.86 -12.83
C TRP A 312 10.38 -12.06 -11.86
N SER A 313 10.35 -11.29 -10.75
CA SER A 313 9.27 -11.41 -9.78
C SER A 313 7.95 -10.85 -10.32
N VAL A 314 7.98 -9.75 -11.10
CA VAL A 314 6.80 -9.22 -11.80
C VAL A 314 6.26 -10.25 -12.81
N ALA A 315 7.12 -10.85 -13.62
CA ALA A 315 6.71 -11.93 -14.52
C ALA A 315 6.17 -13.14 -13.74
N GLY A 316 6.83 -13.52 -12.65
CA GLY A 316 6.40 -14.61 -11.78
C GLY A 316 5.04 -14.36 -11.12
N MET A 317 4.68 -13.10 -10.82
CA MET A 317 3.34 -12.76 -10.30
C MET A 317 2.20 -13.14 -11.25
N ALA A 318 2.48 -13.47 -12.51
CA ALA A 318 1.50 -14.03 -13.44
C ALA A 318 0.99 -15.42 -13.02
N ILE A 319 1.75 -16.14 -12.21
CA ILE A 319 1.35 -17.44 -11.65
C ILE A 319 0.03 -17.30 -10.88
N TYR A 320 -0.17 -16.19 -10.15
CA TYR A 320 -1.38 -16.00 -9.35
C TYR A 320 -2.66 -15.97 -10.22
N PRO A 321 -2.83 -15.05 -11.19
CA PRO A 321 -4.05 -15.04 -12.00
C PRO A 321 -4.21 -16.29 -12.86
N PHE A 322 -3.15 -16.91 -13.39
CA PHE A 322 -3.28 -18.16 -14.17
C PHE A 322 -3.77 -19.33 -13.31
N MET A 323 -3.14 -19.55 -12.16
CA MET A 323 -3.57 -20.62 -11.28
C MET A 323 -4.94 -20.33 -10.67
N LEU A 324 -5.30 -19.05 -10.42
CA LEU A 324 -6.62 -18.67 -9.95
C LEU A 324 -7.68 -19.03 -11.02
N ALA A 325 -7.42 -18.70 -12.30
CA ALA A 325 -8.30 -19.06 -13.41
C ALA A 325 -8.54 -20.57 -13.54
N ALA A 326 -7.53 -21.38 -13.18
CA ALA A 326 -7.60 -22.84 -13.17
C ALA A 326 -8.08 -23.44 -11.82
N SER A 327 -8.35 -22.60 -10.81
CA SER A 327 -8.67 -23.07 -9.46
C SER A 327 -10.10 -23.59 -9.38
N SER A 328 -10.27 -24.73 -8.69
CA SER A 328 -11.56 -25.36 -8.43
C SER A 328 -11.80 -25.68 -6.95
N SER A 329 -10.84 -25.36 -6.08
CA SER A 329 -10.93 -25.69 -4.65
C SER A 329 -10.28 -24.65 -3.75
N VAL A 330 -10.66 -24.66 -2.48
CA VAL A 330 -10.08 -23.81 -1.42
C VAL A 330 -8.58 -24.04 -1.27
N TRP A 331 -8.11 -25.28 -1.45
CA TRP A 331 -6.68 -25.61 -1.33
C TRP A 331 -5.83 -24.93 -2.41
N HIS A 332 -6.32 -24.87 -3.62
CA HIS A 332 -5.66 -24.10 -4.69
C HIS A 332 -5.51 -22.63 -4.28
N PHE A 333 -6.57 -22.03 -3.72
CA PHE A 333 -6.53 -20.65 -3.24
C PHE A 333 -5.50 -20.44 -2.11
N TYR A 334 -5.35 -21.38 -1.19
CA TYR A 334 -4.34 -21.29 -0.11
C TYR A 334 -2.92 -21.36 -0.65
N VAL A 335 -2.65 -22.31 -1.56
CA VAL A 335 -1.33 -22.40 -2.22
C VAL A 335 -1.01 -21.13 -3.00
N LEU A 336 -2.00 -20.61 -3.74
CA LEU A 336 -1.87 -19.36 -4.48
C LEU A 336 -1.57 -18.15 -3.59
N SER A 337 -2.28 -18.06 -2.47
CA SER A 337 -2.08 -16.98 -1.51
C SER A 337 -0.64 -17.02 -0.98
N PHE A 338 -0.13 -18.19 -0.64
CA PHE A 338 1.25 -18.35 -0.18
C PHE A 338 2.27 -17.98 -1.26
N LEU A 339 2.13 -18.49 -2.48
CA LEU A 339 3.02 -18.16 -3.60
C LEU A 339 2.95 -16.67 -3.99
N GLY A 340 1.75 -16.11 -3.99
CA GLY A 340 1.52 -14.70 -4.27
C GLY A 340 2.23 -13.78 -3.26
N GLY A 341 2.18 -14.09 -1.98
CA GLY A 341 2.88 -13.36 -0.92
C GLY A 341 4.40 -13.38 -1.09
N PHE A 342 4.96 -14.54 -1.48
CA PHE A 342 6.39 -14.67 -1.73
C PHE A 342 6.87 -13.73 -2.84
N LEU A 343 6.21 -13.79 -4.00
CA LEU A 343 6.55 -12.96 -5.16
C LEU A 343 6.32 -11.48 -4.90
N PHE A 344 5.23 -11.13 -4.22
CA PHE A 344 4.92 -9.75 -3.86
C PHE A 344 6.00 -9.11 -2.98
N ALA A 345 6.53 -9.84 -1.98
CA ALA A 345 7.59 -9.34 -1.12
C ALA A 345 8.90 -9.10 -1.92
N MET A 346 9.22 -9.98 -2.87
CA MET A 346 10.37 -9.79 -3.76
C MET A 346 10.20 -8.54 -4.64
N VAL A 347 9.03 -8.35 -5.24
CA VAL A 347 8.74 -7.16 -6.05
C VAL A 347 8.86 -5.91 -5.20
N ASN A 348 8.14 -5.84 -4.06
CA ASN A 348 8.12 -4.63 -3.23
C ASN A 348 9.48 -4.25 -2.66
N GLY A 349 10.32 -5.23 -2.33
CA GLY A 349 11.68 -4.95 -1.90
C GLY A 349 12.58 -4.44 -3.02
N ALA A 350 12.39 -4.95 -4.25
CA ALA A 350 13.31 -4.69 -5.35
C ALA A 350 12.97 -3.45 -6.18
N TYR A 351 11.68 -3.22 -6.54
CA TYR A 351 11.34 -2.18 -7.52
C TYR A 351 11.63 -0.76 -7.04
N ILE A 352 11.46 -0.49 -5.75
CA ILE A 352 11.79 0.83 -5.18
C ILE A 352 13.30 1.07 -5.26
N ASN A 353 14.11 0.08 -4.88
CA ASN A 353 15.56 0.18 -4.96
C ASN A 353 16.02 0.33 -6.41
N TYR A 354 15.48 -0.49 -7.32
CA TYR A 354 15.74 -0.39 -8.76
C TYR A 354 15.42 1.02 -9.30
N MET A 355 14.30 1.60 -8.91
CA MET A 355 13.93 2.95 -9.30
C MET A 355 14.93 3.98 -8.73
N LEU A 356 15.26 3.89 -7.44
CA LEU A 356 16.17 4.83 -6.77
C LEU A 356 17.61 4.77 -7.29
N GLU A 357 18.07 3.61 -7.75
CA GLU A 357 19.39 3.42 -8.38
C GLU A 357 19.54 4.21 -9.69
N ASN A 358 18.41 4.54 -10.33
CA ASN A 358 18.37 5.24 -11.63
C ASN A 358 17.95 6.70 -11.52
N ILE A 359 17.84 7.24 -10.30
CA ILE A 359 17.50 8.64 -10.07
C ILE A 359 18.76 9.40 -9.64
N PRO A 360 19.10 10.54 -10.28
CA PRO A 360 20.19 11.40 -9.82
C PRO A 360 19.99 11.81 -8.36
N PRO A 361 21.02 11.74 -7.49
CA PRO A 361 20.89 12.06 -6.06
C PRO A 361 20.34 13.47 -5.81
N ASP A 362 20.75 14.44 -6.63
CA ASP A 362 20.41 15.86 -6.45
C ASP A 362 19.00 16.23 -6.95
N ASP A 363 18.32 15.33 -7.69
CA ASP A 363 16.99 15.59 -8.27
C ASP A 363 15.95 14.51 -7.94
N ARG A 364 16.16 13.80 -6.82
CA ARG A 364 15.25 12.75 -6.35
C ARG A 364 13.80 13.21 -6.17
N PRO A 365 13.51 14.38 -5.56
CA PRO A 365 12.13 14.79 -5.33
C PRO A 365 11.30 14.90 -6.62
N SER A 366 11.87 15.50 -7.68
CA SER A 366 11.16 15.69 -8.96
C SER A 366 10.86 14.35 -9.67
N HIS A 367 11.83 13.42 -9.66
CA HIS A 367 11.69 12.10 -10.24
C HIS A 367 10.66 11.25 -9.49
N LEU A 368 10.68 11.29 -8.15
CA LEU A 368 9.69 10.61 -7.31
C LEU A 368 8.28 11.20 -7.47
N ALA A 369 8.15 12.50 -7.68
CA ALA A 369 6.88 13.14 -7.99
C ALA A 369 6.31 12.61 -9.31
N TRP A 370 7.11 12.50 -10.37
CA TRP A 370 6.70 11.90 -11.63
C TRP A 370 6.32 10.42 -11.48
N TYR A 371 7.11 9.65 -10.74
CA TYR A 371 6.75 8.27 -10.44
C TYR A 371 5.38 8.18 -9.72
N THR A 372 5.13 9.05 -8.74
CA THR A 372 3.85 9.08 -8.02
C THR A 372 2.67 9.41 -8.95
N ILE A 373 2.85 10.36 -9.88
CA ILE A 373 1.84 10.68 -10.89
C ILE A 373 1.56 9.46 -11.77
N VAL A 374 2.61 8.84 -12.31
CA VAL A 374 2.52 7.66 -13.19
C VAL A 374 1.85 6.49 -12.46
N LEU A 375 2.20 6.25 -11.20
CA LEU A 375 1.58 5.22 -10.35
C LEU A 375 0.07 5.46 -10.19
N ASN A 376 -0.33 6.69 -9.83
CA ASN A 376 -1.75 6.99 -9.62
C ASN A 376 -2.56 6.95 -10.92
N ILE A 377 -1.99 7.35 -12.05
CA ILE A 377 -2.63 7.17 -13.37
C ILE A 377 -2.79 5.68 -13.69
N ALA A 378 -1.77 4.86 -13.42
CA ALA A 378 -1.85 3.42 -13.62
C ALA A 378 -2.93 2.78 -12.74
N ILE A 379 -3.01 3.14 -11.45
CA ILE A 379 -4.05 2.64 -10.53
C ILE A 379 -5.44 3.05 -11.01
N LEU A 380 -5.63 4.32 -11.35
CA LEU A 380 -6.92 4.82 -11.84
C LEU A 380 -7.36 4.09 -13.11
N ALA A 381 -6.50 4.06 -14.13
CA ALA A 381 -6.80 3.40 -15.40
C ALA A 381 -7.08 1.91 -15.21
N SER A 382 -6.24 1.21 -14.47
CA SER A 382 -6.38 -0.24 -14.25
C SER A 382 -7.63 -0.61 -13.46
N SER A 383 -8.02 0.21 -12.48
CA SER A 383 -9.21 -0.01 -11.66
C SER A 383 -10.51 0.06 -12.47
N LEU A 384 -10.50 0.77 -13.60
CA LEU A 384 -11.64 0.85 -14.53
C LEU A 384 -11.52 -0.15 -15.67
N ILE A 385 -10.33 -0.29 -16.26
CA ILE A 385 -10.09 -1.18 -17.41
C ILE A 385 -10.20 -2.66 -17.01
N GLY A 386 -9.69 -3.05 -15.84
CA GLY A 386 -9.73 -4.42 -15.37
C GLY A 386 -11.13 -5.02 -15.31
N PRO A 387 -12.08 -4.39 -14.59
CA PRO A 387 -13.49 -4.80 -14.60
C PRO A 387 -14.14 -4.80 -15.98
N ALA A 388 -13.86 -3.82 -16.84
CA ALA A 388 -14.39 -3.75 -18.19
C ALA A 388 -13.93 -4.94 -19.05
N ILE A 389 -12.65 -5.32 -18.95
CA ILE A 389 -12.14 -6.54 -19.59
C ILE A 389 -12.86 -7.78 -19.06
N ALA A 390 -13.05 -7.87 -17.73
CA ALA A 390 -13.71 -9.02 -17.12
C ALA A 390 -15.19 -9.12 -17.51
N GLU A 391 -15.88 -8.00 -17.69
CA GLU A 391 -17.26 -7.96 -18.20
C GLU A 391 -17.34 -8.38 -19.67
N ALA A 392 -16.41 -7.90 -20.50
CA ALA A 392 -16.40 -8.19 -21.93
C ALA A 392 -15.96 -9.63 -22.28
N THR A 393 -15.03 -10.21 -21.51
CA THR A 393 -14.39 -11.50 -21.86
C THR A 393 -14.73 -12.65 -20.89
N GLY A 394 -15.37 -12.34 -19.77
CA GLY A 394 -15.58 -13.25 -18.66
C GLY A 394 -14.39 -13.30 -17.70
N LEU A 395 -14.66 -13.67 -16.44
CA LEU A 395 -13.69 -13.62 -15.35
C LEU A 395 -12.43 -14.48 -15.59
N VAL A 396 -12.61 -15.70 -16.15
CA VAL A 396 -11.49 -16.62 -16.42
C VAL A 396 -10.55 -16.05 -17.48
N ASN A 397 -11.11 -15.59 -18.62
CA ASN A 397 -10.31 -15.01 -19.69
C ASN A 397 -9.61 -13.71 -19.24
N ALA A 398 -10.29 -12.88 -18.45
CA ALA A 398 -9.69 -11.68 -17.89
C ALA A 398 -8.47 -12.00 -17.02
N LEU A 399 -8.55 -13.02 -16.15
CA LEU A 399 -7.41 -13.46 -15.34
C LEU A 399 -6.24 -13.94 -16.21
N ILE A 400 -6.53 -14.66 -17.30
CA ILE A 400 -5.50 -15.08 -18.28
C ILE A 400 -4.84 -13.86 -18.93
N ILE A 401 -5.63 -12.88 -19.39
CA ILE A 401 -5.13 -11.64 -19.97
C ILE A 401 -4.23 -10.89 -18.96
N PHE A 402 -4.66 -10.76 -17.70
CA PHE A 402 -3.85 -10.10 -16.65
C PHE A 402 -2.54 -10.84 -16.38
N GLY A 403 -2.55 -12.18 -16.42
CA GLY A 403 -1.33 -12.98 -16.32
C GLY A 403 -0.37 -12.71 -17.46
N ILE A 404 -0.85 -12.69 -18.72
CA ILE A 404 -0.04 -12.37 -19.89
C ILE A 404 0.56 -10.96 -19.77
N LEU A 405 -0.25 -9.96 -19.40
CA LEU A 405 0.21 -8.59 -19.23
C LEU A 405 1.30 -8.46 -18.15
N ARG A 406 1.24 -9.24 -17.08
CA ARG A 406 2.30 -9.28 -16.05
C ARG A 406 3.59 -9.87 -16.57
N ILE A 407 3.53 -10.94 -17.38
CA ILE A 407 4.73 -11.49 -18.04
C ILE A 407 5.35 -10.42 -18.93
N LEU A 408 4.54 -9.80 -19.80
CA LEU A 408 5.01 -8.75 -20.70
C LEU A 408 5.64 -7.57 -19.94
N ALA A 409 5.01 -7.13 -18.84
CA ALA A 409 5.55 -6.06 -17.99
C ALA A 409 6.89 -6.47 -17.35
N GLY A 410 7.01 -7.70 -16.85
CA GLY A 410 8.27 -8.20 -16.30
C GLY A 410 9.40 -8.28 -17.34
N LEU A 411 9.06 -8.78 -18.54
CA LEU A 411 10.01 -8.80 -19.67
C LEU A 411 10.38 -7.39 -20.14
N ALA A 412 9.45 -6.44 -20.12
CA ALA A 412 9.71 -5.06 -20.44
C ALA A 412 10.72 -4.42 -19.45
N ILE A 413 10.58 -4.69 -18.14
CA ILE A 413 11.53 -4.25 -17.13
C ILE A 413 12.93 -4.82 -17.42
N LEU A 414 13.03 -6.11 -17.74
CA LEU A 414 14.32 -6.76 -18.02
C LEU A 414 15.00 -6.18 -19.25
N LYS A 415 14.26 -5.86 -20.29
CA LYS A 415 14.79 -5.43 -21.59
C LYS A 415 15.03 -3.93 -21.66
N TRP A 416 14.08 -3.11 -21.25
CA TRP A 416 14.08 -1.66 -21.47
C TRP A 416 14.22 -0.81 -20.21
N GLY A 417 14.07 -1.42 -19.03
CA GLY A 417 14.21 -0.74 -17.75
C GLY A 417 15.65 -0.49 -17.28
#